data_f684ff5082b4c99704a9521b60dc7fb1
#
_entry.id   f684ff5082b4c99704a9521b60dc7fb1
#
_cell.length_a   1.000
_cell.length_b   1.000
_cell.length_c   1.000
_cell.angle_alpha   90.00
_cell.angle_beta   90.00
_cell.angle_gamma   90.00
#
_symmetry.space_group_name_H-M   'P 1'
#
loop_
_entity.id
_entity.type
_entity.pdbx_description
1 polymer ?
#
loop_
_entity_poly.entity_id
_entity_poly.type
_entity_poly.pdbx_seq_one_letter_code
_entity_poly.pdbx_strand_id
1 'polypeptide(L)'
;MKQNAYKWLKQPEEQDYPAALSYLSLLYDDRAATACVNKLKRAPMTEFKAKDIFRASGLPLLGVKNSHVQKDQTRIQSGHALSPLLMIRDSANGKVIIADGYHRLCAVYSYDEDAVIPCKIA
;
A
#
# COMPACT_ATOMS: atom_id res chain seq x y z
N MET A 1 -9.21 -19.22 11.23
CA MET A 1 -9.66 -17.88 10.90
C MET A 1 -8.49 -16.93 10.87
N LYS A 2 -8.42 -16.12 9.86
CA LYS A 2 -7.28 -15.22 9.66
C LYS A 2 -7.59 -13.77 9.99
N GLN A 3 -8.86 -13.43 10.16
CA GLN A 3 -9.31 -12.05 10.19
C GLN A 3 -8.74 -11.20 11.31
N ASN A 4 -8.26 -11.78 12.37
CA ASN A 4 -7.81 -11.00 13.52
C ASN A 4 -6.30 -10.79 13.55
N ALA A 5 -5.60 -11.21 12.49
CA ALA A 5 -4.15 -11.07 12.43
C ALA A 5 -3.72 -9.63 12.14
N TYR A 6 -4.63 -8.80 11.63
CA TYR A 6 -4.28 -7.48 11.10
C TYR A 6 -4.93 -6.36 11.89
N LYS A 7 -4.16 -5.34 12.17
CA LYS A 7 -4.67 -4.08 12.69
C LYS A 7 -4.19 -2.97 11.76
N TRP A 8 -5.05 -2.00 11.53
CA TRP A 8 -4.76 -0.89 10.64
C TRP A 8 -4.99 0.44 11.34
N LEU A 9 -4.14 1.39 11.06
CA LEU A 9 -4.39 2.77 11.43
C LEU A 9 -5.59 3.28 10.63
N LYS A 10 -6.29 4.27 11.18
CA LYS A 10 -7.47 4.85 10.52
C LYS A 10 -7.09 5.74 9.34
N GLN A 11 -5.88 6.28 9.35
CA GLN A 11 -5.36 7.15 8.30
C GLN A 11 -3.89 6.80 8.06
N PRO A 12 -3.36 7.08 6.86
CA PRO A 12 -1.93 6.96 6.63
C PRO A 12 -1.15 7.85 7.59
N GLU A 13 0.06 7.43 7.92
CA GLU A 13 0.96 8.24 8.72
C GLU A 13 1.49 9.40 7.89
N GLU A 14 1.83 10.51 8.55
CA GLU A 14 2.34 11.68 7.86
C GLU A 14 3.58 11.38 7.03
N GLN A 15 4.44 10.53 7.53
CA GLN A 15 5.67 10.13 6.83
C GLN A 15 5.42 9.33 5.56
N ASP A 16 4.24 8.75 5.39
CA ASP A 16 3.91 7.96 4.21
C ASP A 16 3.81 8.84 2.96
N TYR A 17 3.38 10.08 3.11
CA TYR A 17 3.23 10.99 1.98
C TYR A 17 4.57 11.39 1.36
N PRO A 18 5.58 11.80 2.14
CA PRO A 18 6.92 12.00 1.57
C PRO A 18 7.51 10.73 0.94
N ALA A 19 7.25 9.56 1.52
CA ALA A 19 7.70 8.30 0.93
C ALA A 19 7.05 8.05 -0.43
N ALA A 20 5.74 8.30 -0.53
CA ALA A 20 5.03 8.19 -1.80
C ALA A 20 5.58 9.18 -2.83
N LEU A 21 5.86 10.42 -2.41
CA LEU A 21 6.42 11.43 -3.29
C LEU A 21 7.78 10.99 -3.84
N SER A 22 8.62 10.43 -2.97
CA SER A 22 9.94 9.93 -3.37
C SER A 22 9.83 8.90 -4.49
N TYR A 23 8.91 7.95 -4.35
CA TYR A 23 8.71 6.93 -5.38
C TYR A 23 8.10 7.51 -6.65
N LEU A 24 7.07 8.35 -6.51
CA LEU A 24 6.36 8.91 -7.67
C LEU A 24 7.26 9.85 -8.49
N SER A 25 8.24 10.46 -7.85
CA SER A 25 9.21 11.32 -8.56
C SER A 25 10.09 10.56 -9.54
N LEU A 26 10.16 9.23 -9.44
CA LEU A 26 10.83 8.40 -10.44
C LEU A 26 9.97 8.16 -11.67
N LEU A 27 8.64 8.24 -11.52
CA LEU A 27 7.70 7.94 -12.58
C LEU A 27 7.18 9.19 -13.28
N TYR A 28 7.14 10.29 -12.56
CA TYR A 28 6.59 11.56 -13.02
C TYR A 28 7.57 12.69 -12.69
N ASP A 29 7.43 13.83 -13.37
CA ASP A 29 8.18 14.99 -12.97
C ASP A 29 7.72 15.51 -11.60
N ASP A 30 8.47 16.43 -11.01
CA ASP A 30 8.20 16.91 -9.66
C ASP A 30 6.81 17.52 -9.50
N ARG A 31 6.37 18.26 -10.50
CA ARG A 31 5.04 18.89 -10.46
C ARG A 31 3.94 17.84 -10.45
N ALA A 32 4.03 16.87 -11.34
CA ALA A 32 3.03 15.81 -11.44
C ALA A 32 3.04 14.93 -10.21
N ALA A 33 4.23 14.58 -9.70
CA ALA A 33 4.35 13.77 -8.48
C ALA A 33 3.75 14.48 -7.28
N THR A 34 4.03 15.78 -7.13
CA THR A 34 3.46 16.58 -6.05
C THR A 34 1.94 16.67 -6.16
N ALA A 35 1.43 16.84 -7.37
CA ALA A 35 -0.02 16.86 -7.59
C ALA A 35 -0.67 15.53 -7.17
N CYS A 36 -0.04 14.40 -7.48
CA CYS A 36 -0.52 13.09 -7.06
C CYS A 36 -0.60 12.98 -5.54
N VAL A 37 0.45 13.39 -4.85
CA VAL A 37 0.48 13.31 -3.38
C VAL A 37 -0.57 14.23 -2.77
N ASN A 38 -0.77 15.43 -3.32
CA ASN A 38 -1.80 16.34 -2.83
C ASN A 38 -3.20 15.74 -3.02
N LYS A 39 -3.44 15.04 -4.13
CA LYS A 39 -4.70 14.34 -4.34
C LYS A 39 -4.87 13.22 -3.32
N LEU A 40 -3.82 12.49 -3.02
CA LEU A 40 -3.85 11.42 -2.01
C LEU A 40 -4.21 11.97 -0.63
N LYS A 41 -3.63 13.11 -0.26
CA LYS A 41 -3.95 13.72 1.03
C LYS A 41 -5.44 14.04 1.16
N ARG A 42 -6.08 14.43 0.07
CA ARG A 42 -7.50 14.78 0.07
C ARG A 42 -8.42 13.60 -0.20
N ALA A 43 -7.89 12.47 -0.65
CA ALA A 43 -8.71 11.33 -1.01
C ALA A 43 -9.35 10.71 0.24
N PRO A 44 -10.58 10.19 0.13
CA PRO A 44 -11.18 9.48 1.23
C PRO A 44 -10.53 8.12 1.41
N MET A 45 -10.66 7.56 2.61
CA MET A 45 -10.26 6.17 2.85
C MET A 45 -11.22 5.25 2.10
N THR A 46 -10.66 4.19 1.55
CA THR A 46 -11.41 3.12 0.91
C THR A 46 -10.72 1.80 1.21
N GLU A 47 -11.17 0.71 0.60
CA GLU A 47 -10.56 -0.59 0.85
C GLU A 47 -10.74 -1.51 -0.34
N PHE A 48 -9.74 -2.39 -0.53
CA PHE A 48 -9.76 -3.40 -1.60
C PHE A 48 -9.13 -4.68 -1.06
N LYS A 49 -9.45 -5.81 -1.69
CA LYS A 49 -8.81 -7.07 -1.32
C LYS A 49 -7.36 -7.11 -1.76
N ALA A 50 -6.51 -7.72 -0.95
CA ALA A 50 -5.08 -7.84 -1.23
C ALA A 50 -4.82 -8.41 -2.62
N LYS A 51 -5.52 -9.48 -3.00
CA LYS A 51 -5.34 -10.13 -4.30
C LYS A 51 -5.68 -9.20 -5.47
N ASP A 52 -6.69 -8.36 -5.31
CA ASP A 52 -7.10 -7.45 -6.37
C ASP A 52 -6.07 -6.33 -6.55
N ILE A 53 -5.51 -5.83 -5.45
CA ILE A 53 -4.43 -4.85 -5.51
C ILE A 53 -3.21 -5.45 -6.21
N PHE A 54 -2.86 -6.69 -5.88
CA PHE A 54 -1.74 -7.37 -6.52
C PHE A 54 -1.93 -7.48 -8.03
N ARG A 55 -3.09 -7.94 -8.46
CA ARG A 55 -3.38 -8.07 -9.89
C ARG A 55 -3.30 -6.73 -10.58
N ALA A 56 -3.88 -5.71 -9.97
CA ALA A 56 -3.89 -4.37 -10.56
C ALA A 56 -2.49 -3.73 -10.61
N SER A 57 -1.62 -4.07 -9.68
CA SER A 57 -0.27 -3.49 -9.63
C SER A 57 0.68 -4.11 -10.65
N GLY A 58 0.46 -5.36 -11.01
CA GLY A 58 1.37 -6.10 -11.89
C GLY A 58 2.73 -6.39 -11.27
N LEU A 59 2.89 -6.19 -9.98
CA LEU A 59 4.17 -6.41 -9.30
C LEU A 59 4.30 -7.85 -8.80
N PRO A 60 5.54 -8.37 -8.70
CA PRO A 60 5.75 -9.71 -8.17
C PRO A 60 5.54 -9.76 -6.67
N LEU A 61 5.13 -10.93 -6.17
CA LEU A 61 5.02 -11.15 -4.73
C LEU A 61 6.41 -11.31 -4.12
N LEU A 62 6.72 -10.50 -3.11
CA LEU A 62 7.92 -10.67 -2.31
C LEU A 62 7.60 -11.62 -1.15
N GLY A 63 8.43 -12.63 -1.00
CA GLY A 63 8.22 -13.66 0.00
C GLY A 63 8.79 -13.29 1.37
N VAL A 64 8.66 -14.23 2.29
CA VAL A 64 9.10 -14.07 3.69
C VAL A 64 10.60 -13.88 3.84
N LYS A 65 11.38 -14.17 2.81
CA LYS A 65 12.82 -13.94 2.84
C LYS A 65 13.20 -12.48 2.65
N ASN A 66 12.28 -11.65 2.13
CA ASN A 66 12.52 -10.23 2.01
C ASN A 66 12.47 -9.61 3.41
N SER A 67 13.51 -8.86 3.78
CA SER A 67 13.64 -8.32 5.13
C SER A 67 12.52 -7.34 5.49
N HIS A 68 12.04 -6.56 4.52
CA HIS A 68 10.94 -5.62 4.77
C HIS A 68 9.61 -6.36 4.97
N VAL A 69 9.38 -7.43 4.21
CA VAL A 69 8.20 -8.27 4.39
C VAL A 69 8.24 -8.95 5.75
N GLN A 70 9.38 -9.50 6.14
CA GLN A 70 9.55 -10.12 7.46
C GLN A 70 9.28 -9.12 8.59
N LYS A 71 9.79 -7.90 8.44
CA LYS A 71 9.59 -6.86 9.44
C LYS A 71 8.10 -6.55 9.61
N ASP A 72 7.37 -6.42 8.50
CA ASP A 72 5.93 -6.16 8.55
C ASP A 72 5.17 -7.34 9.11
N GLN A 73 5.54 -8.57 8.79
CA GLN A 73 4.93 -9.75 9.37
C GLN A 73 5.16 -9.82 10.87
N THR A 74 6.36 -9.45 11.33
CA THR A 74 6.66 -9.39 12.76
C THR A 74 5.76 -8.36 13.46
N ARG A 75 5.54 -7.20 12.84
CA ARG A 75 4.63 -6.19 13.37
C ARG A 75 3.21 -6.72 13.48
N ILE A 76 2.74 -7.44 12.45
CA ILE A 76 1.41 -8.04 12.47
C ILE A 76 1.29 -9.01 13.63
N GLN A 77 2.26 -9.90 13.79
CA GLN A 77 2.26 -10.90 14.86
C GLN A 77 2.30 -10.26 16.24
N SER A 78 2.95 -9.12 16.37
CA SER A 78 3.05 -8.37 17.62
C SER A 78 1.84 -7.48 17.89
N GLY A 79 0.86 -7.46 17.00
CA GLY A 79 -0.34 -6.66 17.17
C GLY A 79 -0.17 -5.18 16.84
N HIS A 80 0.90 -4.80 16.15
CA HIS A 80 1.10 -3.41 15.71
C HIS A 80 0.15 -3.08 14.57
N ALA A 81 -0.41 -1.88 14.62
CA ALA A 81 -1.25 -1.38 13.53
C ALA A 81 -0.39 -0.99 12.33
N LEU A 82 -0.87 -1.35 11.15
CA LEU A 82 -0.21 -1.02 9.89
C LEU A 82 -0.82 0.25 9.30
N SER A 83 0.01 1.01 8.60
CA SER A 83 -0.46 2.19 7.89
C SER A 83 -1.17 1.76 6.60
N PRO A 84 -2.33 2.37 6.25
CA PRO A 84 -3.00 2.10 4.97
C PRO A 84 -2.10 2.39 3.78
N LEU A 85 -2.38 1.73 2.66
CA LEU A 85 -1.62 1.92 1.43
C LEU A 85 -1.99 3.24 0.75
N LEU A 86 -1.03 3.79 0.01
CA LEU A 86 -1.25 4.93 -0.89
C LEU A 86 -1.06 4.46 -2.33
N MET A 87 -2.07 4.69 -3.17
CA MET A 87 -2.07 4.20 -4.55
C MET A 87 -2.53 5.27 -5.52
N ILE A 88 -2.02 5.17 -6.76
CA ILE A 88 -2.41 6.05 -7.86
C ILE A 88 -2.98 5.20 -8.99
N ARG A 89 -4.13 5.60 -9.53
CA ARG A 89 -4.69 4.96 -10.71
C ARG A 89 -3.88 5.36 -11.94
N ASP A 90 -3.43 4.35 -12.66
CA ASP A 90 -2.81 4.53 -13.98
C ASP A 90 -3.80 3.97 -15.01
N SER A 91 -4.85 4.72 -15.24
CA SER A 91 -5.96 4.27 -16.09
C SER A 91 -5.53 4.04 -17.53
N ALA A 92 -4.56 4.81 -18.01
CA ALA A 92 -4.07 4.67 -19.37
C ALA A 92 -3.46 3.29 -19.61
N ASN A 93 -2.87 2.68 -18.59
CA ASN A 93 -2.24 1.37 -18.69
C ASN A 93 -3.04 0.26 -17.99
N GLY A 94 -4.21 0.59 -17.44
CA GLY A 94 -5.03 -0.38 -16.75
C GLY A 94 -4.36 -0.92 -15.49
N LYS A 95 -3.65 -0.09 -14.77
CA LYS A 95 -2.87 -0.48 -13.59
C LYS A 95 -3.14 0.41 -12.41
N VAL A 96 -2.68 -0.07 -11.26
CA VAL A 96 -2.55 0.72 -10.03
C VAL A 96 -1.05 0.83 -9.71
N ILE A 97 -0.62 2.02 -9.34
CA ILE A 97 0.73 2.26 -8.84
C ILE A 97 0.66 2.27 -7.33
N ILE A 98 1.42 1.39 -6.68
CA ILE A 98 1.53 1.41 -5.22
C ILE A 98 2.60 2.42 -4.86
N ALA A 99 2.15 3.61 -4.46
CA ALA A 99 3.07 4.71 -4.15
C ALA A 99 3.74 4.51 -2.79
N ASP A 100 3.06 3.86 -1.86
CA ASP A 100 3.61 3.51 -0.55
C ASP A 100 2.87 2.29 -0.01
N GLY A 101 3.63 1.34 0.53
CA GLY A 101 3.06 0.18 1.22
C GLY A 101 3.19 -1.15 0.50
N TYR A 102 4.00 -1.26 -0.54
CA TYR A 102 4.17 -2.51 -1.28
C TYR A 102 4.56 -3.68 -0.37
N HIS A 103 5.53 -3.48 0.54
CA HIS A 103 5.97 -4.55 1.43
C HIS A 103 4.88 -4.95 2.42
N ARG A 104 4.07 -3.98 2.87
CA ARG A 104 2.92 -4.28 3.73
C ARG A 104 1.88 -5.12 3.00
N LEU A 105 1.64 -4.80 1.73
CA LEU A 105 0.75 -5.59 0.89
C LEU A 105 1.24 -7.04 0.80
N CYS A 106 2.53 -7.24 0.54
CA CYS A 106 3.11 -8.57 0.45
C CYS A 106 2.96 -9.35 1.76
N ALA A 107 3.20 -8.69 2.89
CA ALA A 107 3.09 -9.31 4.21
C ALA A 107 1.66 -9.77 4.49
N VAL A 108 0.68 -8.91 4.22
CA VAL A 108 -0.73 -9.22 4.45
C VAL A 108 -1.20 -10.32 3.49
N TYR A 109 -0.88 -10.19 2.20
CA TYR A 109 -1.24 -11.18 1.19
C TYR A 109 -0.74 -12.58 1.57
N SER A 110 0.46 -12.67 2.15
CA SER A 110 1.05 -13.94 2.55
C SER A 110 0.24 -14.65 3.63
N TYR A 111 -0.48 -13.90 4.46
CA TYR A 111 -1.37 -14.48 5.46
C TYR A 111 -2.75 -14.80 4.87
N ASP A 112 -3.27 -13.90 4.05
CA ASP A 112 -4.62 -14.03 3.54
C ASP A 112 -4.80 -13.16 2.29
N GLU A 113 -4.87 -13.78 1.13
CA GLU A 113 -5.03 -13.07 -0.14
C GLU A 113 -6.37 -12.33 -0.25
N ASP A 114 -7.37 -12.76 0.52
CA ASP A 114 -8.69 -12.14 0.55
C ASP A 114 -8.80 -11.05 1.61
N ALA A 115 -7.72 -10.76 2.34
CA ALA A 115 -7.74 -9.71 3.36
C ALA A 115 -8.09 -8.37 2.72
N VAL A 116 -8.96 -7.63 3.41
CA VAL A 116 -9.36 -6.29 2.99
C VAL A 116 -8.32 -5.30 3.51
N ILE A 117 -7.77 -4.51 2.61
CA ILE A 117 -6.70 -3.56 2.93
C ILE A 117 -7.22 -2.14 2.79
N PRO A 118 -7.19 -1.34 3.87
CA PRO A 118 -7.55 0.07 3.77
C PRO A 118 -6.47 0.84 3.02
N CYS A 119 -6.91 1.81 2.24
CA CYS A 119 -6.00 2.57 1.39
C CYS A 119 -6.63 3.88 0.96
N LYS A 120 -5.79 4.76 0.42
CA LYS A 120 -6.25 5.90 -0.38
C LYS A 120 -5.81 5.68 -1.81
N ILE A 121 -6.65 6.08 -2.74
CA ILE A 121 -6.35 5.98 -4.17
C ILE A 121 -6.81 7.25 -4.87
N ALA A 122 -5.95 7.73 -5.75
CA ALA A 122 -6.24 8.94 -6.50
C ALA A 122 -6.13 8.69 -8.01
#